data_17b6a56dbaf62290fc91011dbd6232b5
#
_entry.id   17b6a56dbaf62290fc91011dbd6232b5
#
_cell.length_a   1.000
_cell.length_b   1.000
_cell.length_c   1.000
_cell.angle_alpha   90.00
_cell.angle_beta   90.00
_cell.angle_gamma   90.00
#
_symmetry.space_group_name_H-M   'P 1'
#
loop_
_entity.id
_entity.type
_entity.pdbx_description
1 polymer ?
#
loop_
_entity_poly.entity_id
_entity_poly.type
_entity_poly.pdbx_seq_one_letter_code
_entity_poly.pdbx_strand_id
1 'polypeptide(L)'
;KQKDVLDKMKPKFLENSKKKGFKTEKVEKIWKDWEAFASYAFNKSHSTCYAWIAYQTAYLKANYPAEYMASVLSNNMNDIKNVTFFMGECKRMKLEVLGPDLNESYYKFSVNKDNAIRFGMGAIKGVGASAVKAIVSERKLNGPYSSIFDLSQRVDLRAANKKAFDSLAAAGAFDSFKINRAQYFHDNGDGITFIEKILRHGNKFQEN
;
A
#
# COMPACT_ATOMS: atom_id res chain seq x y z
N LYS A 1 20.83 19.69 20.35
CA LYS A 1 20.24 20.96 20.85
C LYS A 1 21.31 21.65 21.68
N GLN A 2 21.59 22.91 21.37
CA GLN A 2 22.74 23.65 21.94
C GLN A 2 22.36 24.23 23.30
N LYS A 3 22.38 23.42 24.34
CA LYS A 3 22.11 23.86 25.72
C LYS A 3 23.08 24.96 26.14
N ASP A 4 24.35 24.83 25.74
CA ASP A 4 25.40 25.80 26.03
C ASP A 4 25.13 27.22 25.47
N VAL A 5 24.39 27.31 24.36
CA VAL A 5 23.99 28.61 23.78
C VAL A 5 22.90 29.25 24.62
N LEU A 6 21.92 28.47 25.08
CA LEU A 6 20.85 28.98 25.99
C LEU A 6 21.45 29.48 27.30
N ASP A 7 22.35 28.70 27.90
CA ASP A 7 22.99 29.06 29.17
C ASP A 7 23.80 30.36 29.06
N LYS A 8 24.48 30.59 27.92
CA LYS A 8 25.19 31.85 27.64
C LYS A 8 24.26 33.04 27.39
N MET A 9 23.08 32.81 26.82
CA MET A 9 22.14 33.88 26.51
C MET A 9 21.29 34.35 27.72
N LYS A 10 21.07 33.48 28.69
CA LYS A 10 20.23 33.73 29.85
C LYS A 10 20.61 35.00 30.63
N PRO A 11 21.88 35.19 31.04
CA PRO A 11 22.27 36.37 31.82
C PRO A 11 21.99 37.69 31.06
N LYS A 12 22.33 37.71 29.77
CA LYS A 12 22.13 38.88 28.91
C LYS A 12 20.65 39.19 28.70
N PHE A 13 19.78 38.18 28.59
CA PHE A 13 18.34 38.36 28.46
C PHE A 13 17.74 38.96 29.73
N LEU A 14 18.10 38.42 30.90
CA LEU A 14 17.62 38.89 32.18
C LEU A 14 18.06 40.34 32.46
N GLU A 15 19.35 40.67 32.22
CA GLU A 15 19.89 42.02 32.40
C GLU A 15 19.21 43.04 31.49
N ASN A 16 19.07 42.72 30.19
CA ASN A 16 18.43 43.64 29.24
C ASN A 16 16.94 43.84 29.56
N SER A 17 16.25 42.82 30.02
CA SER A 17 14.85 42.92 30.44
C SER A 17 14.69 43.79 31.69
N LYS A 18 15.61 43.67 32.65
CA LYS A 18 15.64 44.50 33.85
C LYS A 18 15.90 45.97 33.49
N LYS A 19 16.84 46.25 32.59
CA LYS A 19 17.12 47.61 32.08
C LYS A 19 15.89 48.27 31.45
N LYS A 20 15.00 47.44 30.83
CA LYS A 20 13.75 47.90 30.22
C LYS A 20 12.55 47.98 31.21
N GLY A 21 12.77 47.77 32.49
CA GLY A 21 11.76 47.90 33.51
C GLY A 21 10.80 46.70 33.66
N PHE A 22 11.10 45.54 33.05
CA PHE A 22 10.27 44.38 33.23
C PHE A 22 10.51 43.74 34.62
N LYS A 23 9.44 43.18 35.21
CA LYS A 23 9.50 42.48 36.49
C LYS A 23 10.32 41.20 36.35
N THR A 24 11.36 41.06 37.19
CA THR A 24 12.31 39.93 37.12
C THR A 24 11.60 38.58 37.19
N GLU A 25 10.64 38.40 38.09
CA GLU A 25 9.88 37.14 38.23
C GLU A 25 9.16 36.72 36.93
N LYS A 26 8.59 37.69 36.19
CA LYS A 26 7.92 37.38 34.89
C LYS A 26 8.92 36.99 33.83
N VAL A 27 10.07 37.64 33.79
CA VAL A 27 11.12 37.38 32.81
C VAL A 27 11.80 36.03 33.05
N GLU A 28 12.04 35.68 34.33
CA GLU A 28 12.56 34.37 34.71
C GLU A 28 11.58 33.24 34.37
N LYS A 29 10.28 33.46 34.58
CA LYS A 29 9.25 32.51 34.17
C LYS A 29 9.25 32.29 32.66
N ILE A 30 9.30 33.37 31.85
CA ILE A 30 9.39 33.30 30.40
C ILE A 30 10.63 32.49 29.95
N TRP A 31 11.78 32.77 30.60
CA TRP A 31 13.00 32.02 30.27
C TRP A 31 12.86 30.55 30.60
N LYS A 32 12.32 30.20 31.75
CA LYS A 32 12.05 28.80 32.13
C LYS A 32 11.10 28.10 31.17
N ASP A 33 10.07 28.81 30.71
CA ASP A 33 9.14 28.28 29.70
C ASP A 33 9.85 28.04 28.36
N TRP A 34 10.80 28.93 27.98
CA TRP A 34 11.63 28.73 26.78
C TRP A 34 12.62 27.56 26.90
N GLU A 35 13.24 27.38 28.06
CA GLU A 35 14.10 26.23 28.35
C GLU A 35 13.31 24.92 28.22
N ALA A 36 12.10 24.88 28.77
CA ALA A 36 11.19 23.74 28.64
C ALA A 36 10.78 23.52 27.18
N PHE A 37 10.44 24.61 26.46
CA PHE A 37 10.13 24.54 25.02
C PHE A 37 11.29 24.00 24.20
N ALA A 38 12.50 24.47 24.46
CA ALA A 38 13.69 24.02 23.72
C ALA A 38 14.05 22.54 23.98
N SER A 39 13.67 22.00 25.16
CA SER A 39 13.95 20.60 25.50
C SER A 39 12.82 19.66 25.10
N TYR A 40 11.58 19.98 25.45
CA TYR A 40 10.45 19.04 25.33
C TYR A 40 9.13 19.68 24.87
N ALA A 41 9.07 20.98 24.67
CA ALA A 41 7.81 21.59 24.32
C ALA A 41 7.32 21.11 22.96
N PHE A 42 6.08 20.71 22.93
CA PHE A 42 5.40 20.21 21.78
C PHE A 42 4.32 21.21 21.34
N ASN A 43 4.25 21.46 20.03
CA ASN A 43 3.26 22.38 19.50
C ASN A 43 1.85 21.85 19.77
N LYS A 44 1.04 22.58 20.55
CA LYS A 44 -0.31 22.17 20.93
C LYS A 44 -1.21 21.93 19.71
N SER A 45 -1.11 22.77 18.68
CA SER A 45 -1.87 22.59 17.44
C SER A 45 -1.48 21.30 16.74
N HIS A 46 -0.19 20.97 16.68
CA HIS A 46 0.31 19.72 16.15
C HIS A 46 -0.23 18.52 16.95
N SER A 47 -0.17 18.56 18.26
CA SER A 47 -0.73 17.51 19.13
C SER A 47 -2.22 17.30 18.87
N THR A 48 -2.99 18.37 18.73
CA THR A 48 -4.43 18.29 18.46
C THR A 48 -4.72 17.66 17.11
N CYS A 49 -4.01 18.06 16.06
CA CYS A 49 -4.17 17.47 14.73
C CYS A 49 -3.83 15.97 14.72
N TYR A 50 -2.73 15.59 15.36
CA TYR A 50 -2.36 14.16 15.42
C TYR A 50 -3.32 13.34 16.30
N ALA A 51 -3.81 13.88 17.41
CA ALA A 51 -4.82 13.22 18.23
C ALA A 51 -6.12 12.99 17.44
N TRP A 52 -6.53 13.96 16.62
CA TRP A 52 -7.69 13.85 15.77
C TRP A 52 -7.54 12.74 14.74
N ILE A 53 -6.41 12.70 14.01
CA ILE A 53 -6.12 11.66 13.04
C ILE A 53 -6.03 10.29 13.71
N ALA A 54 -5.37 10.20 14.87
CA ALA A 54 -5.27 8.95 15.64
C ALA A 54 -6.63 8.42 16.03
N TYR A 55 -7.55 9.30 16.48
CA TYR A 55 -8.92 8.92 16.78
C TYR A 55 -9.66 8.40 15.55
N GLN A 56 -9.57 9.10 14.42
CA GLN A 56 -10.21 8.69 13.17
C GLN A 56 -9.71 7.30 12.71
N THR A 57 -8.40 7.08 12.72
CA THR A 57 -7.82 5.79 12.32
C THR A 57 -8.20 4.66 13.27
N ALA A 58 -8.25 4.93 14.58
CA ALA A 58 -8.71 3.98 15.58
C ALA A 58 -10.20 3.62 15.39
N TYR A 59 -11.03 4.63 15.12
CA TYR A 59 -12.45 4.44 14.84
C TYR A 59 -12.67 3.58 13.59
N LEU A 60 -11.98 3.89 12.48
CA LEU A 60 -12.09 3.12 11.25
C LEU A 60 -11.62 1.69 11.45
N LYS A 61 -10.51 1.48 12.15
CA LYS A 61 -9.99 0.13 12.44
C LYS A 61 -10.95 -0.69 13.30
N ALA A 62 -11.67 -0.05 14.23
CA ALA A 62 -12.62 -0.72 15.12
C ALA A 62 -13.95 -1.05 14.44
N ASN A 63 -14.47 -0.16 13.58
CA ASN A 63 -15.81 -0.28 13.01
C ASN A 63 -15.82 -0.81 11.56
N TYR A 64 -14.73 -0.60 10.81
CA TYR A 64 -14.56 -1.00 9.40
C TYR A 64 -13.19 -1.66 9.19
N PRO A 65 -12.90 -2.76 9.92
CA PRO A 65 -11.56 -3.32 9.97
C PRO A 65 -11.04 -3.82 8.62
N ALA A 66 -11.89 -4.44 7.80
CA ALA A 66 -11.50 -4.96 6.49
C ALA A 66 -11.12 -3.83 5.51
N GLU A 67 -11.96 -2.80 5.40
CA GLU A 67 -11.74 -1.63 4.54
C GLU A 67 -10.53 -0.83 5.01
N TYR A 68 -10.38 -0.66 6.32
CA TYR A 68 -9.23 0.02 6.90
C TYR A 68 -7.92 -0.70 6.56
N MET A 69 -7.88 -2.03 6.78
CA MET A 69 -6.67 -2.82 6.49
C MET A 69 -6.40 -2.95 4.99
N ALA A 70 -7.42 -3.04 4.14
CA ALA A 70 -7.26 -2.99 2.70
C ALA A 70 -6.64 -1.66 2.24
N SER A 71 -7.04 -0.54 2.85
CA SER A 71 -6.45 0.77 2.61
C SER A 71 -4.99 0.84 3.09
N VAL A 72 -4.69 0.33 4.28
CA VAL A 72 -3.32 0.28 4.83
C VAL A 72 -2.40 -0.54 3.93
N LEU A 73 -2.82 -1.76 3.53
CA LEU A 73 -2.08 -2.62 2.61
C LEU A 73 -1.85 -1.94 1.26
N SER A 74 -2.87 -1.27 0.71
CA SER A 74 -2.79 -0.56 -0.57
C SER A 74 -1.79 0.60 -0.55
N ASN A 75 -1.73 1.35 0.54
CA ASN A 75 -0.78 2.46 0.68
C ASN A 75 0.67 2.00 0.94
N ASN A 76 0.86 0.73 1.30
CA ASN A 76 2.17 0.14 1.57
C ASN A 76 2.59 -0.94 0.54
N MET A 77 1.83 -1.12 -0.56
CA MET A 77 2.03 -2.24 -1.49
C MET A 77 3.38 -2.25 -2.20
N ASN A 78 4.13 -1.15 -2.19
CA ASN A 78 5.48 -1.06 -2.76
C ASN A 78 6.59 -1.53 -1.79
N ASP A 79 6.25 -1.80 -0.53
CA ASP A 79 7.17 -2.28 0.50
C ASP A 79 6.72 -3.64 1.04
N ILE A 80 7.39 -4.69 0.58
CA ILE A 80 7.05 -6.08 0.95
C ILE A 80 7.16 -6.34 2.47
N LYS A 81 8.04 -5.64 3.18
CA LYS A 81 8.17 -5.80 4.63
C LYS A 81 6.92 -5.28 5.33
N ASN A 82 6.45 -4.09 4.91
CA ASN A 82 5.22 -3.50 5.43
C ASN A 82 3.99 -4.34 5.05
N VAL A 83 3.90 -4.81 3.79
CA VAL A 83 2.80 -5.70 3.38
C VAL A 83 2.77 -6.95 4.26
N THR A 84 3.91 -7.62 4.46
CA THR A 84 4.00 -8.81 5.32
C THR A 84 3.60 -8.51 6.76
N PHE A 85 4.07 -7.39 7.32
CA PHE A 85 3.70 -6.95 8.66
C PHE A 85 2.20 -6.74 8.81
N PHE A 86 1.57 -6.01 7.89
CA PHE A 86 0.13 -5.74 7.93
C PHE A 86 -0.73 -6.98 7.61
N MET A 87 -0.26 -7.90 6.79
CA MET A 87 -0.91 -9.22 6.64
C MET A 87 -0.89 -10.01 7.96
N GLY A 88 0.20 -9.94 8.71
CA GLY A 88 0.28 -10.49 10.08
C GLY A 88 -0.74 -9.84 11.02
N GLU A 89 -0.93 -8.52 10.93
CA GLU A 89 -1.95 -7.80 11.70
C GLU A 89 -3.37 -8.21 11.29
N CYS A 90 -3.65 -8.37 9.98
CA CYS A 90 -4.94 -8.91 9.52
C CYS A 90 -5.23 -10.26 10.14
N LYS A 91 -4.25 -11.18 10.14
CA LYS A 91 -4.38 -12.49 10.78
C LYS A 91 -4.68 -12.39 12.28
N ARG A 92 -3.99 -11.49 13.00
CA ARG A 92 -4.24 -11.22 14.43
C ARG A 92 -5.65 -10.71 14.67
N MET A 93 -6.17 -9.89 13.75
CA MET A 93 -7.55 -9.37 13.78
C MET A 93 -8.59 -10.36 13.28
N LYS A 94 -8.20 -11.57 12.89
CA LYS A 94 -9.07 -12.60 12.27
C LYS A 94 -9.73 -12.14 10.97
N LEU A 95 -9.08 -11.24 10.25
CA LEU A 95 -9.47 -10.83 8.90
C LEU A 95 -8.84 -11.78 7.89
N GLU A 96 -9.65 -12.31 7.01
CA GLU A 96 -9.19 -13.16 5.91
C GLU A 96 -8.55 -12.29 4.82
N VAL A 97 -7.34 -12.67 4.38
CA VAL A 97 -6.66 -12.05 3.23
C VAL A 97 -6.50 -13.13 2.17
N LEU A 98 -7.30 -13.01 1.12
CA LEU A 98 -7.30 -13.93 -0.03
C LEU A 98 -6.20 -13.54 -1.01
N GLY A 99 -5.61 -14.54 -1.67
CA GLY A 99 -4.62 -14.35 -2.74
C GLY A 99 -5.17 -13.53 -3.92
N PRO A 100 -4.32 -13.13 -4.88
CA PRO A 100 -4.81 -12.47 -6.08
C PRO A 100 -5.68 -13.42 -6.91
N ASP A 101 -6.71 -12.88 -7.54
CA ASP A 101 -7.56 -13.58 -8.50
C ASP A 101 -7.86 -12.66 -9.68
N LEU A 102 -7.72 -13.18 -10.89
CA LEU A 102 -7.88 -12.40 -12.11
C LEU A 102 -9.29 -11.83 -12.27
N ASN A 103 -10.28 -12.59 -11.84
CA ASN A 103 -11.68 -12.23 -11.96
C ASN A 103 -12.20 -11.36 -10.80
N GLU A 104 -11.43 -11.23 -9.71
CA GLU A 104 -11.88 -10.46 -8.54
C GLU A 104 -10.95 -9.29 -8.21
N SER A 105 -9.63 -9.49 -8.29
CA SER A 105 -8.65 -8.47 -7.88
C SER A 105 -8.71 -7.19 -8.72
N TYR A 106 -8.40 -6.09 -8.05
CA TYR A 106 -8.12 -4.78 -8.64
C TYR A 106 -6.62 -4.44 -8.50
N TYR A 107 -6.25 -3.24 -8.89
CA TYR A 107 -4.87 -2.77 -8.70
C TYR A 107 -4.48 -2.71 -7.22
N LYS A 108 -5.35 -2.13 -6.41
CA LYS A 108 -5.21 -2.04 -4.95
C LYS A 108 -5.89 -3.21 -4.27
N PHE A 109 -5.54 -3.44 -3.00
CA PHE A 109 -6.31 -4.33 -2.14
C PHE A 109 -7.75 -3.83 -2.01
N SER A 110 -8.70 -4.73 -1.97
CA SER A 110 -10.14 -4.42 -1.89
C SER A 110 -10.86 -5.40 -1.00
N VAL A 111 -12.00 -5.01 -0.46
CA VAL A 111 -12.88 -5.91 0.29
C VAL A 111 -13.89 -6.52 -0.66
N ASN A 112 -14.09 -7.83 -0.59
CA ASN A 112 -15.07 -8.55 -1.39
C ASN A 112 -16.43 -8.65 -0.67
N LYS A 113 -17.41 -9.33 -1.31
CA LYS A 113 -18.78 -9.46 -0.75
C LYS A 113 -18.80 -10.26 0.56
N ASP A 114 -17.82 -11.13 0.79
CA ASP A 114 -17.69 -11.98 1.98
C ASP A 114 -16.91 -11.30 3.10
N ASN A 115 -16.67 -9.99 2.96
CA ASN A 115 -15.90 -9.17 3.89
C ASN A 115 -14.42 -9.62 4.05
N ALA A 116 -13.89 -10.37 3.07
CA ALA A 116 -12.49 -10.75 3.01
C ALA A 116 -11.69 -9.72 2.19
N ILE A 117 -10.43 -9.53 2.53
CA ILE A 117 -9.53 -8.63 1.80
C ILE A 117 -8.94 -9.40 0.61
N ARG A 118 -9.20 -8.95 -0.60
CA ARG A 118 -8.61 -9.49 -1.81
C ARG A 118 -7.28 -8.80 -2.12
N PHE A 119 -6.25 -9.60 -2.42
CA PHE A 119 -4.91 -9.11 -2.74
C PHE A 119 -4.90 -8.27 -4.03
N GLY A 120 -4.29 -7.09 -3.98
CA GLY A 120 -4.19 -6.20 -5.13
C GLY A 120 -3.14 -6.65 -6.14
N MET A 121 -3.51 -6.77 -7.42
CA MET A 121 -2.57 -7.17 -8.48
C MET A 121 -1.37 -6.22 -8.62
N GLY A 122 -1.53 -4.94 -8.27
CA GLY A 122 -0.43 -3.95 -8.28
C GLY A 122 0.67 -4.21 -7.24
N ALA A 123 0.40 -5.03 -6.23
CA ALA A 123 1.41 -5.45 -5.25
C ALA A 123 2.26 -6.65 -5.73
N ILE A 124 1.90 -7.27 -6.85
CA ILE A 124 2.65 -8.39 -7.44
C ILE A 124 3.86 -7.82 -8.20
N LYS A 125 5.06 -8.25 -7.81
CA LYS A 125 6.30 -7.83 -8.49
C LYS A 125 6.27 -8.23 -9.97
N GLY A 126 6.47 -7.26 -10.85
CA GLY A 126 6.47 -7.49 -12.30
C GLY A 126 5.12 -7.24 -12.99
N VAL A 127 4.07 -6.94 -12.23
CA VAL A 127 2.75 -6.56 -12.77
C VAL A 127 2.61 -5.04 -12.72
N GLY A 128 2.62 -4.40 -13.89
CA GLY A 128 2.49 -2.94 -14.02
C GLY A 128 1.04 -2.47 -13.98
N ALA A 129 0.86 -1.17 -13.68
CA ALA A 129 -0.46 -0.55 -13.62
C ALA A 129 -1.23 -0.63 -14.97
N SER A 130 -0.51 -0.54 -16.10
CA SER A 130 -1.10 -0.67 -17.44
C SER A 130 -1.69 -2.07 -17.67
N ALA A 131 -0.96 -3.13 -17.27
CA ALA A 131 -1.45 -4.50 -17.37
C ALA A 131 -2.72 -4.71 -16.55
N VAL A 132 -2.70 -4.27 -15.28
CA VAL A 132 -3.88 -4.39 -14.41
C VAL A 132 -5.05 -3.58 -14.96
N LYS A 133 -4.81 -2.37 -15.47
CA LYS A 133 -5.86 -1.55 -16.07
C LYS A 133 -6.49 -2.26 -17.28
N ALA A 134 -5.69 -2.83 -18.18
CA ALA A 134 -6.19 -3.55 -19.34
C ALA A 134 -7.07 -4.74 -18.91
N ILE A 135 -6.58 -5.57 -17.98
CA ILE A 135 -7.29 -6.74 -17.46
C ILE A 135 -8.62 -6.32 -16.81
N VAL A 136 -8.58 -5.34 -15.91
CA VAL A 136 -9.78 -4.92 -15.15
C VAL A 136 -10.80 -4.22 -16.05
N SER A 137 -10.36 -3.38 -17.00
CA SER A 137 -11.26 -2.69 -17.91
C SER A 137 -11.98 -3.67 -18.83
N GLU A 138 -11.26 -4.64 -19.40
CA GLU A 138 -11.80 -5.69 -20.27
C GLU A 138 -12.80 -6.57 -19.50
N ARG A 139 -12.44 -7.00 -18.28
CA ARG A 139 -13.34 -7.75 -17.40
C ARG A 139 -14.63 -7.02 -17.08
N LYS A 140 -14.54 -5.70 -16.85
CA LYS A 140 -15.74 -4.88 -16.56
C LYS A 140 -16.66 -4.71 -17.76
N LEU A 141 -16.08 -4.67 -18.96
CA LEU A 141 -16.83 -4.47 -20.19
C LEU A 141 -17.51 -5.77 -20.66
N ASN A 142 -16.78 -6.85 -20.67
CA ASN A 142 -17.15 -8.11 -21.33
C ASN A 142 -17.31 -9.29 -20.33
N GLY A 143 -17.32 -9.02 -19.04
CA GLY A 143 -17.53 -10.04 -18.00
C GLY A 143 -16.25 -10.78 -17.59
N PRO A 144 -16.38 -11.70 -16.63
CA PRO A 144 -15.25 -12.48 -16.11
C PRO A 144 -14.62 -13.34 -17.19
N TYR A 145 -13.33 -13.63 -17.01
CA TYR A 145 -12.60 -14.54 -17.91
C TYR A 145 -12.92 -15.98 -17.56
N SER A 146 -13.24 -16.77 -18.59
CA SER A 146 -13.57 -18.19 -18.45
C SER A 146 -12.34 -19.08 -18.39
N SER A 147 -11.24 -18.65 -19.00
CA SER A 147 -9.97 -19.39 -19.07
C SER A 147 -8.79 -18.45 -19.35
N ILE A 148 -7.57 -18.99 -19.24
CA ILE A 148 -6.36 -18.26 -19.61
C ILE A 148 -6.31 -17.97 -21.12
N PHE A 149 -6.93 -18.79 -21.96
CA PHE A 149 -7.05 -18.56 -23.41
C PHE A 149 -8.01 -17.39 -23.67
N ASP A 150 -9.18 -17.38 -23.04
CA ASP A 150 -10.14 -16.27 -23.11
C ASP A 150 -9.48 -14.95 -22.69
N LEU A 151 -8.71 -14.94 -21.59
CA LEU A 151 -7.90 -13.79 -21.20
C LEU A 151 -6.97 -13.34 -22.34
N SER A 152 -6.19 -14.26 -22.92
CA SER A 152 -5.20 -13.90 -23.96
C SER A 152 -5.83 -13.39 -25.25
N GLN A 153 -7.04 -13.81 -25.56
CA GLN A 153 -7.79 -13.36 -26.74
C GLN A 153 -8.39 -11.96 -26.58
N ARG A 154 -8.75 -11.60 -25.33
CA ARG A 154 -9.50 -10.37 -25.02
C ARG A 154 -8.65 -9.22 -24.53
N VAL A 155 -7.58 -9.51 -23.76
CA VAL A 155 -6.77 -8.44 -23.14
C VAL A 155 -5.75 -7.90 -24.14
N ASP A 156 -5.45 -6.59 -24.04
CA ASP A 156 -4.33 -5.99 -24.79
C ASP A 156 -2.99 -6.58 -24.31
N LEU A 157 -2.39 -7.46 -25.13
CA LEU A 157 -1.15 -8.17 -24.84
C LEU A 157 0.11 -7.27 -24.88
N ARG A 158 0.00 -6.05 -25.40
CA ARG A 158 1.08 -5.04 -25.30
C ARG A 158 1.16 -4.48 -23.88
N ALA A 159 0.01 -4.27 -23.26
CA ALA A 159 -0.07 -3.82 -21.86
C ALA A 159 0.15 -4.96 -20.88
N ALA A 160 -0.51 -6.13 -21.09
CA ALA A 160 -0.38 -7.35 -20.31
C ALA A 160 0.59 -8.32 -21.00
N ASN A 161 1.88 -8.00 -20.95
CA ASN A 161 2.93 -8.75 -21.64
C ASN A 161 3.31 -10.07 -20.91
N LYS A 162 4.23 -10.86 -21.52
CA LYS A 162 4.72 -12.12 -20.95
C LYS A 162 5.13 -12.01 -19.48
N LYS A 163 5.91 -10.98 -19.12
CA LYS A 163 6.35 -10.77 -17.75
C LYS A 163 5.19 -10.61 -16.76
N ALA A 164 4.13 -9.92 -17.18
CA ALA A 164 2.93 -9.77 -16.36
C ALA A 164 2.21 -11.12 -16.18
N PHE A 165 2.06 -11.91 -17.26
CA PHE A 165 1.48 -13.25 -17.20
C PHE A 165 2.28 -14.18 -16.30
N ASP A 166 3.61 -14.24 -16.46
CA ASP A 166 4.50 -15.05 -15.61
C ASP A 166 4.33 -14.66 -14.12
N SER A 167 4.30 -13.36 -13.83
CA SER A 167 4.17 -12.86 -12.46
C SER A 167 2.78 -13.16 -11.87
N LEU A 168 1.72 -13.01 -12.64
CA LEU A 168 0.35 -13.35 -12.23
C LEU A 168 0.19 -14.85 -11.96
N ALA A 169 0.73 -15.70 -12.85
CA ALA A 169 0.72 -17.15 -12.67
C ALA A 169 1.46 -17.57 -11.41
N ALA A 170 2.69 -17.06 -11.22
CA ALA A 170 3.50 -17.36 -10.03
C ALA A 170 2.82 -16.92 -8.73
N ALA A 171 2.13 -15.78 -8.75
CA ALA A 171 1.38 -15.26 -7.61
C ALA A 171 0.06 -16.00 -7.34
N GLY A 172 -0.41 -16.84 -8.26
CA GLY A 172 -1.65 -17.59 -8.14
C GLY A 172 -2.91 -16.86 -8.63
N ALA A 173 -2.75 -15.77 -9.39
CA ALA A 173 -3.89 -15.00 -9.91
C ALA A 173 -4.74 -15.81 -10.91
N PHE A 174 -4.25 -16.93 -11.41
CA PHE A 174 -4.91 -17.85 -12.35
C PHE A 174 -5.45 -19.14 -11.70
N ASP A 175 -5.36 -19.25 -10.37
CA ASP A 175 -5.75 -20.49 -9.66
C ASP A 175 -7.25 -20.83 -9.85
N SER A 176 -8.10 -19.83 -10.06
CA SER A 176 -9.53 -20.02 -10.39
C SER A 176 -9.76 -20.78 -11.71
N PHE A 177 -8.79 -20.80 -12.62
CA PHE A 177 -8.85 -21.60 -13.86
C PHE A 177 -8.55 -23.08 -13.64
N LYS A 178 -8.23 -23.50 -12.40
CA LYS A 178 -7.97 -24.91 -12.02
C LYS A 178 -6.80 -25.56 -12.79
N ILE A 179 -5.86 -24.78 -13.25
CA ILE A 179 -4.60 -25.24 -13.85
C ILE A 179 -3.50 -25.14 -12.79
N ASN A 180 -2.72 -26.20 -12.61
CA ASN A 180 -1.61 -26.18 -11.67
C ASN A 180 -0.57 -25.12 -12.09
N ARG A 181 -0.09 -24.31 -11.15
CA ARG A 181 0.87 -23.23 -11.42
C ARG A 181 2.13 -23.69 -12.16
N ALA A 182 2.64 -24.89 -11.83
CA ALA A 182 3.81 -25.46 -12.50
C ALA A 182 3.58 -25.65 -14.00
N GLN A 183 2.35 -25.94 -14.43
CA GLN A 183 2.03 -26.15 -15.85
C GLN A 183 2.21 -24.90 -16.69
N TYR A 184 2.01 -23.71 -16.11
CA TYR A 184 2.24 -22.44 -16.82
C TYR A 184 3.69 -22.24 -17.26
N PHE A 185 4.64 -22.79 -16.51
CA PHE A 185 6.08 -22.66 -16.74
C PHE A 185 6.70 -23.90 -17.40
N HIS A 186 5.91 -24.96 -17.58
CA HIS A 186 6.39 -26.19 -18.20
C HIS A 186 6.52 -26.03 -19.74
N ASP A 187 7.61 -26.54 -20.28
CA ASP A 187 7.75 -26.77 -21.71
C ASP A 187 7.70 -28.28 -21.98
N ASN A 188 7.27 -28.65 -23.19
CA ASN A 188 7.18 -30.05 -23.60
C ASN A 188 8.46 -30.52 -24.34
N GLY A 189 9.60 -29.89 -24.05
CA GLY A 189 10.89 -30.20 -24.72
C GLY A 189 11.16 -29.37 -25.98
N ASP A 190 10.26 -28.42 -26.31
CA ASP A 190 10.42 -27.48 -27.42
C ASP A 190 11.00 -26.13 -26.99
N GLY A 191 11.33 -25.98 -25.69
CA GLY A 191 11.87 -24.76 -25.12
C GLY A 191 10.85 -23.62 -25.02
N ILE A 192 9.54 -23.87 -25.24
CA ILE A 192 8.48 -22.89 -25.26
C ILE A 192 7.51 -23.21 -24.12
N THR A 193 7.42 -22.31 -23.13
CA THR A 193 6.53 -22.49 -22.00
C THR A 193 5.05 -22.44 -22.40
N PHE A 194 4.18 -23.02 -21.56
CA PHE A 194 2.74 -22.96 -21.80
C PHE A 194 2.20 -21.52 -21.88
N ILE A 195 2.70 -20.61 -21.04
CA ILE A 195 2.36 -19.18 -21.14
C ILE A 195 2.73 -18.60 -22.51
N GLU A 196 3.91 -18.93 -23.05
CA GLU A 196 4.31 -18.45 -24.38
C GLU A 196 3.41 -18.97 -25.48
N LYS A 197 2.98 -20.24 -25.38
CA LYS A 197 2.00 -20.84 -26.32
C LYS A 197 0.66 -20.12 -26.26
N ILE A 198 0.18 -19.80 -25.03
CA ILE A 198 -1.05 -19.02 -24.82
C ILE A 198 -0.93 -17.62 -25.46
N LEU A 199 0.17 -16.91 -25.22
CA LEU A 199 0.37 -15.57 -25.77
C LEU A 199 0.47 -15.57 -27.29
N ARG A 200 1.14 -16.57 -27.90
CA ARG A 200 1.17 -16.75 -29.36
C ARG A 200 -0.23 -17.02 -29.93
N HIS A 201 -1.02 -17.83 -29.22
CA HIS A 201 -2.42 -18.06 -29.58
C HIS A 201 -3.26 -16.78 -29.52
N GLY A 202 -3.14 -16.01 -28.43
CA GLY A 202 -3.85 -14.75 -28.27
C GLY A 202 -3.48 -13.72 -29.35
N ASN A 203 -2.18 -13.54 -29.64
CA ASN A 203 -1.74 -12.64 -30.71
C ASN A 203 -2.32 -13.02 -32.06
N LYS A 204 -2.23 -14.32 -32.42
CA LYS A 204 -2.79 -14.82 -33.69
C LYS A 204 -4.30 -14.61 -33.77
N PHE A 205 -5.02 -14.74 -32.65
CA PHE A 205 -6.46 -14.50 -32.60
C PHE A 205 -6.81 -13.03 -32.79
N GLN A 206 -6.01 -12.11 -32.21
CA GLN A 206 -6.23 -10.66 -32.28
C GLN A 206 -5.80 -10.06 -33.64
N GLU A 207 -4.99 -10.75 -34.44
CA GLU A 207 -4.55 -10.33 -35.79
C GLU A 207 -5.58 -10.67 -36.88
N ASN A 208 -6.52 -11.61 -36.62
CA ASN A 208 -7.59 -12.00 -37.53
C ASN A 208 -8.86 -11.20 -37.27
#